data_5927ff89e80ba0d73fe00129d0d06583
#
_entry.id   5927ff89e80ba0d73fe00129d0d06583
#
_cell.length_a   1.000
_cell.length_b   1.000
_cell.length_c   1.000
_cell.angle_alpha   90.00
_cell.angle_beta   90.00
_cell.angle_gamma   90.00
#
_symmetry.space_group_name_H-M   'P 1'
#
loop_
_entity.id
_entity.type
_entity.pdbx_description
1 polymer ?
#
loop_
_entity_poly.entity_id
_entity_poly.type
_entity_poly.pdbx_seq_one_letter_code
_entity_poly.pdbx_strand_id
1 'polypeptide(L)'
;MNKLVKKVSSKELIPEFLRALNGILRLTDRELELMVMLIQLDIDYVKTEDNKNVANTANRKLIMSTLGITKDNLSRYIKSFKEKGLLVEGPAEDDLCVNKALIPIVIGDRLQLTIILKIKNETEN
;
A
#
# COMPACT_ATOMS: atom_id res chain seq x y z
N MET A 1 20.59 20.50 -6.44
CA MET A 1 19.39 19.77 -5.94
C MET A 1 19.79 18.91 -4.74
N ASN A 2 19.06 19.07 -3.65
CA ASN A 2 19.31 18.29 -2.45
C ASN A 2 18.55 16.98 -2.53
N LYS A 3 19.23 15.87 -2.26
CA LYS A 3 18.62 14.55 -2.27
C LYS A 3 19.26 13.64 -1.22
N LEU A 4 18.47 12.73 -0.71
CA LEU A 4 18.93 11.66 0.18
C LEU A 4 18.90 10.37 -0.63
N VAL A 5 19.97 9.59 -0.52
CA VAL A 5 20.09 8.31 -1.23
C VAL A 5 20.33 7.21 -0.23
N LYS A 6 19.50 6.16 -0.31
CA LYS A 6 19.68 4.94 0.49
C LYS A 6 19.72 3.74 -0.45
N LYS A 7 20.74 2.90 -0.29
CA LYS A 7 20.84 1.66 -1.06
C LYS A 7 20.08 0.56 -0.33
N VAL A 8 19.20 -0.14 -1.06
CA VAL A 8 18.40 -1.23 -0.51
C VAL A 8 18.45 -2.42 -1.46
N SER A 9 18.27 -3.63 -0.93
CA SER A 9 18.11 -4.82 -1.77
C SER A 9 16.73 -4.80 -2.43
N SER A 10 16.59 -5.49 -3.56
CA SER A 10 15.31 -5.57 -4.25
C SER A 10 14.21 -6.19 -3.38
N LYS A 11 14.55 -7.10 -2.47
CA LYS A 11 13.60 -7.74 -1.55
C LYS A 11 13.06 -6.77 -0.50
N GLU A 12 13.82 -5.73 -0.18
CA GLU A 12 13.43 -4.75 0.84
C GLU A 12 12.84 -3.48 0.25
N LEU A 13 12.72 -3.40 -1.08
CA LEU A 13 12.27 -2.18 -1.74
C LEU A 13 10.89 -1.73 -1.26
N ILE A 14 9.90 -2.62 -1.25
CA ILE A 14 8.53 -2.28 -0.82
C ILE A 14 8.49 -1.89 0.66
N PRO A 15 9.06 -2.67 1.59
CA PRO A 15 9.11 -2.25 2.99
C PRO A 15 9.80 -0.90 3.20
N GLU A 16 10.92 -0.66 2.55
CA GLU A 16 11.65 0.61 2.68
C GLU A 16 10.86 1.78 2.07
N PHE A 17 10.20 1.56 0.95
CA PHE A 17 9.33 2.55 0.33
C PHE A 17 8.20 2.97 1.29
N LEU A 18 7.52 2.00 1.91
CA LEU A 18 6.47 2.29 2.88
C LEU A 18 7.01 2.98 4.14
N ARG A 19 8.18 2.56 4.63
CA ARG A 19 8.80 3.22 5.79
C ARG A 19 9.10 4.69 5.49
N ALA A 20 9.58 4.99 4.28
CA ALA A 20 9.83 6.37 3.87
C ALA A 20 8.55 7.20 3.86
N LEU A 21 7.41 6.60 3.48
CA LEU A 21 6.10 7.26 3.47
C LEU A 21 5.45 7.31 4.85
N ASN A 22 5.88 6.49 5.80
CA ASN A 22 5.13 6.28 7.04
C ASN A 22 5.11 7.51 7.96
N GLY A 23 6.00 8.45 7.78
CA GLY A 23 5.92 9.75 8.46
C GLY A 23 4.61 10.48 8.12
N ILE A 24 4.06 10.24 6.94
CA ILE A 24 2.79 10.80 6.47
C ILE A 24 1.63 9.84 6.76
N LEU A 25 1.83 8.54 6.48
CA LEU A 25 0.76 7.54 6.61
C LEU A 25 0.43 7.20 8.07
N ARG A 26 1.43 7.20 8.93
CA ARG A 26 1.30 6.90 10.37
C ARG A 26 0.65 5.54 10.65
N LEU A 27 1.14 4.52 9.98
CA LEU A 27 0.69 3.16 10.18
C LEU A 27 1.49 2.49 11.30
N THR A 28 0.84 1.58 12.02
CA THR A 28 1.53 0.70 12.98
C THR A 28 2.40 -0.31 12.24
N ASP A 29 3.31 -0.98 12.94
CA ASP A 29 4.15 -2.01 12.34
C ASP A 29 3.31 -3.12 11.70
N ARG A 30 2.23 -3.53 12.36
CA ARG A 30 1.33 -4.56 11.84
C ARG A 30 0.62 -4.11 10.58
N GLU A 31 0.16 -2.87 10.56
CA GLU A 31 -0.46 -2.28 9.38
C GLU A 31 0.53 -2.17 8.22
N LEU A 32 1.80 -1.84 8.51
CA LEU A 32 2.86 -1.80 7.49
C LEU A 32 3.10 -3.19 6.89
N GLU A 33 3.21 -4.23 7.73
CA GLU A 33 3.37 -5.61 7.26
C GLU A 33 2.23 -6.01 6.32
N LEU A 34 1.00 -5.68 6.71
CA LEU A 34 -0.17 -6.01 5.91
C LEU A 34 -0.18 -5.23 4.59
N MET A 35 0.17 -3.94 4.61
CA MET A 35 0.24 -3.14 3.39
C MET A 35 1.34 -3.62 2.44
N VAL A 36 2.49 -4.07 2.95
CA VAL A 36 3.54 -4.67 2.12
C VAL A 36 2.97 -5.87 1.36
N MET A 37 2.23 -6.74 2.03
CA MET A 37 1.61 -7.89 1.37
C MET A 37 0.58 -7.47 0.32
N LEU A 38 -0.28 -6.52 0.66
CA LEU A 38 -1.31 -6.03 -0.29
C LEU A 38 -0.68 -5.38 -1.51
N ILE A 39 0.38 -4.61 -1.35
CA ILE A 39 1.10 -4.00 -2.46
C ILE A 39 1.68 -5.09 -3.37
N GLN A 40 2.32 -6.10 -2.80
CA GLN A 40 2.88 -7.20 -3.58
C GLN A 40 1.80 -7.98 -4.31
N LEU A 41 0.68 -8.25 -3.64
CA LEU A 41 -0.46 -8.93 -4.25
C LEU A 41 -1.09 -8.10 -5.37
N ASP A 42 -1.11 -6.79 -5.23
CA ASP A 42 -1.61 -5.89 -6.28
C ASP A 42 -0.68 -5.90 -7.51
N ILE A 43 0.64 -5.81 -7.29
CA ILE A 43 1.63 -5.84 -8.36
C ILE A 43 1.56 -7.16 -9.13
N ASP A 44 1.44 -8.28 -8.43
CA ASP A 44 1.45 -9.62 -9.01
C ASP A 44 0.06 -10.09 -9.47
N TYR A 45 -0.94 -9.24 -9.35
CA TYR A 45 -2.33 -9.62 -9.62
C TYR A 45 -2.53 -10.00 -11.08
N VAL A 46 -3.05 -11.21 -11.29
CA VAL A 46 -3.45 -11.69 -12.61
C VAL A 46 -4.97 -11.56 -12.70
N LYS A 47 -5.43 -10.67 -13.56
CA LYS A 47 -6.87 -10.47 -13.77
C LYS A 47 -7.43 -11.59 -14.61
N THR A 48 -8.19 -12.48 -13.99
CA THR A 48 -8.86 -13.61 -14.67
C THR A 48 -10.37 -13.40 -14.81
N GLU A 49 -10.92 -12.38 -14.16
CA GLU A 49 -12.33 -12.03 -14.18
C GLU A 49 -12.50 -10.56 -14.54
N ASP A 50 -13.75 -10.11 -14.62
CA ASP A 50 -14.07 -8.73 -15.03
C ASP A 50 -13.62 -7.68 -14.04
N ASN A 51 -13.41 -8.06 -12.77
CA ASN A 51 -12.98 -7.12 -11.74
C ASN A 51 -11.66 -7.55 -11.10
N LYS A 52 -10.97 -6.57 -10.53
CA LYS A 52 -9.76 -6.76 -9.73
C LYS A 52 -10.11 -6.54 -8.27
N ASN A 53 -9.87 -7.54 -7.43
CA ASN A 53 -10.03 -7.41 -5.98
C ASN A 53 -8.78 -7.95 -5.29
N VAL A 54 -7.93 -7.04 -4.81
CA VAL A 54 -6.69 -7.42 -4.12
C VAL A 54 -6.96 -8.14 -2.79
N ALA A 55 -8.14 -7.95 -2.21
CA ALA A 55 -8.58 -8.61 -0.98
C ALA A 55 -9.60 -9.72 -1.25
N ASN A 56 -9.43 -10.47 -2.35
CA ASN A 56 -10.30 -11.61 -2.66
C ASN A 56 -10.09 -12.76 -1.67
N THR A 57 -10.95 -13.78 -1.75
CA THR A 57 -10.93 -14.90 -0.81
C THR A 57 -9.58 -15.61 -0.75
N ALA A 58 -8.96 -15.87 -1.88
CA ALA A 58 -7.64 -16.54 -1.93
C ALA A 58 -6.56 -15.68 -1.28
N ASN A 59 -6.53 -14.40 -1.60
CA ASN A 59 -5.55 -13.45 -1.04
C ASN A 59 -5.77 -13.27 0.48
N ARG A 60 -7.02 -13.20 0.93
CA ARG A 60 -7.33 -13.12 2.36
C ARG A 60 -6.83 -14.36 3.12
N LYS A 61 -6.99 -15.55 2.55
CA LYS A 61 -6.47 -16.78 3.17
C LYS A 61 -4.95 -16.74 3.28
N LEU A 62 -4.28 -16.29 2.24
CA LEU A 62 -2.83 -16.17 2.24
C LEU A 62 -2.36 -15.18 3.31
N ILE A 63 -2.98 -14.03 3.41
CA ILE A 63 -2.65 -13.01 4.40
C ILE A 63 -2.86 -13.55 5.82
N MET A 64 -4.01 -14.16 6.07
CA MET A 64 -4.33 -14.71 7.40
C MET A 64 -3.32 -15.76 7.82
N SER A 65 -2.94 -16.67 6.92
CA SER A 65 -1.98 -17.73 7.25
C SER A 65 -0.56 -17.18 7.42
N THR A 66 -0.16 -16.22 6.60
CA THR A 66 1.20 -15.67 6.65
C THR A 66 1.42 -14.79 7.87
N LEU A 67 0.46 -13.93 8.20
CA LEU A 67 0.59 -12.97 9.30
C LEU A 67 -0.05 -13.43 10.61
N GLY A 68 -0.77 -14.56 10.60
CA GLY A 68 -1.47 -15.04 11.79
C GLY A 68 -2.59 -14.11 12.23
N ILE A 69 -3.31 -13.52 11.28
CA ILE A 69 -4.43 -12.60 11.55
C ILE A 69 -5.74 -13.35 11.43
N THR A 70 -6.68 -13.08 12.34
CA THR A 70 -8.03 -13.64 12.25
C THR A 70 -8.83 -12.95 11.14
N LYS A 71 -9.88 -13.62 10.66
CA LYS A 71 -10.78 -13.09 9.65
C LYS A 71 -11.37 -11.74 10.05
N ASP A 72 -11.82 -11.61 11.29
CA ASP A 72 -12.44 -10.37 11.79
C ASP A 72 -11.44 -9.24 11.86
N ASN A 73 -10.23 -9.50 12.33
CA ASN A 73 -9.18 -8.49 12.39
C ASN A 73 -8.75 -8.06 10.99
N LEU A 74 -8.61 -9.00 10.05
CA LEU A 74 -8.29 -8.65 8.66
C LEU A 74 -9.36 -7.75 8.05
N SER A 75 -10.64 -8.06 8.28
CA SER A 75 -11.75 -7.23 7.78
C SER A 75 -11.70 -5.81 8.36
N ARG A 76 -11.33 -5.67 9.64
CA ARG A 76 -11.16 -4.34 10.27
C ARG A 76 -10.01 -3.57 9.66
N TYR A 77 -8.88 -4.20 9.40
CA TYR A 77 -7.74 -3.56 8.74
C TYR A 77 -8.12 -3.08 7.34
N ILE A 78 -8.78 -3.93 6.56
CA ILE A 78 -9.20 -3.58 5.20
C ILE A 78 -10.15 -2.38 5.22
N LYS A 79 -11.13 -2.39 6.12
CA LYS A 79 -12.05 -1.26 6.28
C LYS A 79 -11.30 0.03 6.64
N SER A 80 -10.37 -0.04 7.58
CA SER A 80 -9.55 1.10 7.96
C SER A 80 -8.73 1.62 6.80
N PHE A 81 -8.13 0.73 6.01
CA PHE A 81 -7.33 1.12 4.84
C PHE A 81 -8.18 1.79 3.76
N LYS A 82 -9.43 1.33 3.57
CA LYS A 82 -10.37 2.02 2.67
C LYS A 82 -10.67 3.43 3.17
N GLU A 83 -10.95 3.57 4.46
CA GLU A 83 -11.25 4.88 5.06
C GLU A 83 -10.08 5.85 4.95
N LYS A 84 -8.87 5.35 5.04
CA LYS A 84 -7.63 6.15 4.90
C LYS A 84 -7.24 6.40 3.44
N GLY A 85 -7.95 5.80 2.49
CA GLY A 85 -7.63 5.95 1.06
C GLY A 85 -6.42 5.14 0.61
N LEU A 86 -5.97 4.17 1.39
CA LEU A 86 -4.84 3.28 1.02
C LEU A 86 -5.30 2.18 0.07
N LEU A 87 -6.53 1.73 0.24
CA LEU A 87 -7.24 0.86 -0.70
C LEU A 87 -8.35 1.68 -1.34
N VAL A 88 -8.48 1.59 -2.65
CA VAL A 88 -9.40 2.41 -3.43
C VAL A 88 -10.18 1.54 -4.41
N GLU A 89 -11.34 2.05 -4.85
CA GLU A 89 -12.10 1.42 -5.90
C GLU A 89 -11.36 1.55 -7.24
N GLY A 90 -11.48 0.51 -8.07
CA GLY A 90 -10.93 0.53 -9.42
C GLY A 90 -11.99 0.95 -10.44
N PRO A 91 -11.62 0.87 -11.74
CA PRO A 91 -12.52 1.30 -12.82
C PRO A 91 -13.76 0.41 -13.00
N ALA A 92 -13.68 -0.88 -12.64
CA ALA A 92 -14.81 -1.79 -12.73
C ALA A 92 -15.57 -1.82 -11.40
N GLU A 93 -16.86 -2.19 -11.45
CA GLU A 93 -17.67 -2.37 -10.25
C GLU A 93 -17.05 -3.43 -9.34
N ASP A 94 -17.06 -3.18 -8.04
CA ASP A 94 -16.49 -4.05 -7.02
C ASP A 94 -14.96 -4.24 -7.09
N ASP A 95 -14.28 -3.46 -7.90
CA ASP A 95 -12.81 -3.43 -7.87
C ASP A 95 -12.32 -2.89 -6.53
N LEU A 96 -11.26 -3.52 -6.02
CA LEU A 96 -10.52 -3.03 -4.88
C LEU A 96 -9.04 -3.14 -5.18
N CYS A 97 -8.36 -2.02 -5.16
CA CYS A 97 -6.95 -1.91 -5.54
C CYS A 97 -6.17 -1.15 -4.48
N VAL A 98 -4.86 -1.35 -4.45
CA VAL A 98 -3.99 -0.47 -3.67
C VAL A 98 -3.93 0.89 -4.38
N ASN A 99 -3.98 1.97 -3.60
CA ASN A 99 -3.82 3.31 -4.15
C ASN A 99 -2.49 3.38 -4.94
N LYS A 100 -2.54 3.88 -6.16
CA LYS A 100 -1.36 3.93 -7.05
C LYS A 100 -0.18 4.70 -6.46
N ALA A 101 -0.45 5.67 -5.58
CA ALA A 101 0.62 6.39 -4.89
C ALA A 101 1.47 5.47 -4.00
N LEU A 102 0.95 4.31 -3.62
CA LEU A 102 1.64 3.32 -2.79
C LEU A 102 2.28 2.20 -3.60
N ILE A 103 2.14 2.22 -4.93
CA ILE A 103 2.80 1.25 -5.80
C ILE A 103 4.15 1.82 -6.24
N PRO A 104 5.27 1.24 -5.81
CA PRO A 104 6.58 1.76 -6.19
C PRO A 104 6.84 1.55 -7.68
N ILE A 105 7.34 2.58 -8.34
CA ILE A 105 7.73 2.54 -9.74
C ILE A 105 9.24 2.61 -9.81
N VAL A 106 9.86 1.54 -10.32
CA VAL A 106 11.30 1.43 -10.48
C VAL A 106 11.68 1.81 -11.91
N ILE A 107 12.59 2.77 -12.06
CA ILE A 107 13.15 3.16 -13.35
C ILE A 107 14.66 2.99 -13.27
N GLY A 108 15.19 2.10 -14.10
CA GLY A 108 16.62 1.77 -14.06
C GLY A 108 16.99 1.12 -12.74
N ASP A 109 17.92 1.70 -12.00
CA ASP A 109 18.46 1.19 -10.75
C ASP A 109 17.83 1.82 -9.50
N ARG A 110 16.75 2.58 -9.67
CA ARG A 110 16.23 3.40 -8.57
C ARG A 110 14.73 3.61 -8.59
N LEU A 111 14.23 3.89 -7.42
CA LEU A 111 12.91 4.48 -7.21
C LEU A 111 13.13 5.88 -6.66
N GLN A 112 12.46 6.87 -7.25
CA GLN A 112 12.44 8.23 -6.72
C GLN A 112 11.09 8.52 -6.10
N LEU A 113 11.13 9.11 -4.91
CA LEU A 113 9.95 9.51 -4.17
C LEU A 113 9.96 11.02 -4.00
N THR A 114 8.85 11.67 -4.34
CA THR A 114 8.68 13.10 -4.10
C THR A 114 7.63 13.31 -3.01
N ILE A 115 8.00 13.99 -1.96
CA ILE A 115 7.10 14.37 -0.88
C ILE A 115 6.91 15.88 -0.93
N ILE A 116 5.66 16.31 -1.00
CA ILE A 116 5.30 17.73 -1.02
C ILE A 116 4.57 18.06 0.28
N LEU A 117 5.16 18.96 1.07
CA LEU A 117 4.52 19.46 2.27
C LEU A 117 3.99 20.86 1.95
N LYS A 118 2.67 20.97 1.85
CA LYS A 118 2.03 22.26 1.61
C LYS A 118 1.80 23.00 2.90
N ILE A 119 2.11 24.27 2.90
CA ILE A 119 1.85 25.14 4.06
C ILE A 119 0.35 25.45 4.07
N LYS A 120 -0.29 25.10 5.18
CA LYS A 120 -1.72 25.38 5.35
C LYS A 120 -1.93 26.89 5.56
N ASN A 121 -2.89 27.45 4.84
CA ASN A 121 -3.31 28.84 5.10
C ASN A 121 -4.03 28.89 6.45
N GLU A 122 -3.51 29.73 7.38
CA GLU A 122 -4.06 29.87 8.72
C GLU A 122 -5.50 30.40 8.77
N THR A 123 -5.94 31.04 7.69
CA THR A 123 -7.34 31.50 7.55
C THR A 123 -8.31 30.43 7.08
N GLU A 124 -7.80 29.27 6.65
CA GLU A 124 -8.62 28.12 6.25
C GLU A 124 -9.10 27.35 7.46
N ASN A 125 -10.38 27.01 7.48
CA ASN A 125 -11.00 26.22 8.53
C ASN A 125 -11.45 24.86 8.01
#